data_ba31e74074a39d8c5fae64cee45820a2
#
_entry.id   ba31e74074a39d8c5fae64cee45820a2
#
_cell.length_a   1.000
_cell.length_b   1.000
_cell.length_c   1.000
_cell.angle_alpha   90.00
_cell.angle_beta   90.00
_cell.angle_gamma   90.00
#
_symmetry.space_group_name_H-M   'P 1'
#
loop_
_entity.id
_entity.type
_entity.pdbx_description
1 polymer ?
#
loop_
_entity_poly.entity_id
_entity_poly.type
_entity_poly.pdbx_seq_one_letter_code
_entity_poly.pdbx_strand_id
1 'polypeptide(L)'
;NEELAAFKAALGHRLSGFVKADWQPAAGERLEDDLLIRPDKNPNSKAALALFPALPADADSAFPADTDLVLVWGEGFSFAQLPPKAKIVYLNSWLQPENGHADVFLPISVQTERSGHYTNFQGTVSSFEACFDKPAGVADAAP
;
A
#
# COMPACT_ATOMS: atom_id res chain seq x y z
N ASN A 1 3.58 10.87 -0.61
CA ASN A 1 4.51 10.85 -1.75
C ASN A 1 5.95 10.58 -1.30
N GLU A 2 6.41 11.21 -0.23
CA GLU A 2 7.79 11.16 0.27
C GLU A 2 8.20 9.75 0.64
N GLU A 3 7.36 9.06 1.40
CA GLU A 3 7.61 7.68 1.82
C GLU A 3 7.72 6.73 0.62
N LEU A 4 6.84 6.86 -0.37
CA LEU A 4 6.91 6.08 -1.60
C LEU A 4 8.20 6.34 -2.37
N ALA A 5 8.63 7.62 -2.43
CA ALA A 5 9.87 8.00 -3.11
C ALA A 5 11.10 7.47 -2.37
N ALA A 6 11.14 7.59 -1.04
CA ALA A 6 12.22 7.08 -0.21
C ALA A 6 12.30 5.54 -0.28
N PHE A 7 11.14 4.86 -0.22
CA PHE A 7 11.06 3.41 -0.37
C PHE A 7 11.61 2.96 -1.74
N LYS A 8 11.21 3.66 -2.82
CA LYS A 8 11.75 3.40 -4.15
C LYS A 8 13.27 3.62 -4.21
N ALA A 9 13.77 4.69 -3.62
CA ALA A 9 15.21 4.97 -3.60
C ALA A 9 15.99 3.87 -2.86
N ALA A 10 15.46 3.39 -1.74
CA ALA A 10 16.11 2.37 -0.93
C ALA A 10 16.04 0.96 -1.54
N LEU A 11 14.89 0.56 -2.04
CA LEU A 11 14.59 -0.82 -2.41
C LEU A 11 14.18 -1.01 -3.87
N GLY A 12 13.88 0.05 -4.62
CA GLY A 12 13.32 -0.05 -5.96
C GLY A 12 14.16 -0.87 -6.95
N HIS A 13 15.48 -0.88 -6.77
CA HIS A 13 16.40 -1.70 -7.59
C HIS A 13 16.32 -3.21 -7.31
N ARG A 14 15.65 -3.60 -6.23
CA ARG A 14 15.43 -4.99 -5.81
C ARG A 14 14.01 -5.48 -6.05
N LEU A 15 13.10 -4.58 -6.43
CA LEU A 15 11.71 -4.91 -6.67
C LEU A 15 11.50 -5.28 -8.14
N SER A 16 10.93 -6.46 -8.39
CA SER A 16 10.58 -6.91 -9.73
C SER A 16 9.31 -6.24 -10.26
N GLY A 17 8.43 -5.80 -9.38
CA GLY A 17 7.20 -5.12 -9.77
C GLY A 17 6.33 -4.70 -8.58
N PHE A 18 5.18 -4.13 -8.88
CA PHE A 18 4.23 -3.60 -7.93
C PHE A 18 2.81 -4.04 -8.30
N VAL A 19 2.09 -4.54 -7.31
CA VAL A 19 0.67 -4.87 -7.42
C VAL A 19 -0.12 -3.89 -6.55
N LYS A 20 -1.02 -3.15 -7.17
CA LYS A 20 -1.96 -2.30 -6.46
C LYS A 20 -3.19 -3.14 -6.10
N ALA A 21 -3.46 -3.31 -4.82
CA ALA A 21 -4.70 -3.88 -4.37
C ALA A 21 -5.80 -2.81 -4.36
N ASP A 22 -6.96 -3.15 -4.91
CA ASP A 22 -8.14 -2.31 -4.86
C ASP A 22 -9.09 -2.79 -3.76
N TRP A 23 -9.64 -1.83 -3.03
CA TRP A 23 -10.71 -2.12 -2.08
C TRP A 23 -11.92 -2.71 -2.81
N GLN A 24 -12.47 -3.79 -2.28
CA GLN A 24 -13.65 -4.43 -2.82
C GLN A 24 -14.89 -3.96 -2.06
N PRO A 25 -15.90 -3.40 -2.72
CA PRO A 25 -17.13 -2.99 -2.06
C PRO A 25 -17.89 -4.20 -1.53
N ALA A 26 -18.62 -3.99 -0.44
CA ALA A 26 -19.58 -4.98 0.01
C ALA A 26 -20.71 -5.18 -1.03
N ALA A 27 -21.38 -6.32 -0.98
CA ALA A 27 -22.45 -6.62 -1.92
C ALA A 27 -23.55 -5.55 -1.86
N GLY A 28 -23.85 -4.91 -2.99
CA GLY A 28 -24.83 -3.85 -3.11
C GLY A 28 -24.29 -2.43 -2.90
N GLU A 29 -23.03 -2.27 -2.50
CA GLU A 29 -22.39 -0.96 -2.45
C GLU A 29 -22.08 -0.44 -3.86
N ARG A 30 -22.21 0.86 -4.03
CA ARG A 30 -21.90 1.51 -5.30
C ARG A 30 -20.39 1.73 -5.43
N LEU A 31 -19.81 1.18 -6.49
CA LEU A 31 -18.38 1.30 -6.74
C LEU A 31 -18.01 2.74 -7.14
N GLU A 32 -18.84 3.37 -7.96
CA GLU A 32 -18.63 4.74 -8.45
C GLU A 32 -19.96 5.47 -8.70
N ASP A 33 -19.90 6.78 -8.77
CA ASP A 33 -20.98 7.65 -9.23
C ASP A 33 -20.42 8.76 -10.15
N ASP A 34 -21.32 9.57 -10.70
CA ASP A 34 -20.93 10.63 -11.63
C ASP A 34 -20.38 11.88 -10.93
N LEU A 35 -20.37 11.90 -9.59
CA LEU A 35 -20.05 13.12 -8.84
C LEU A 35 -18.82 12.97 -7.93
N LEU A 36 -18.87 12.10 -6.93
CA LEU A 36 -17.86 12.03 -5.86
C LEU A 36 -17.20 10.65 -5.69
N ILE A 37 -17.97 9.60 -5.89
CA ILE A 37 -17.48 8.24 -5.65
C ILE A 37 -16.69 7.76 -6.85
N ARG A 38 -15.43 7.38 -6.64
CA ARG A 38 -14.54 6.83 -7.67
C ARG A 38 -14.29 5.35 -7.42
N PRO A 39 -14.02 4.56 -8.48
CA PRO A 39 -13.73 3.13 -8.34
C PRO A 39 -12.45 2.90 -7.52
N ASP A 40 -11.43 3.71 -7.72
CA ASP A 40 -10.21 3.66 -6.90
C ASP A 40 -10.45 4.31 -5.52
N LYS A 41 -10.45 3.48 -4.49
CA LYS A 41 -10.64 3.90 -3.09
C LYS A 41 -9.32 4.13 -2.36
N ASN A 42 -8.19 3.78 -2.96
CA ASN A 42 -6.90 3.96 -2.32
C ASN A 42 -6.41 5.39 -2.49
N PRO A 43 -6.01 6.06 -1.43
CA PRO A 43 -5.37 7.36 -1.55
C PRO A 43 -4.02 7.22 -2.23
N ASN A 44 -3.61 8.27 -2.94
CA ASN A 44 -2.25 8.36 -3.50
C ASN A 44 -1.88 7.34 -4.59
N SER A 45 -2.84 6.62 -5.15
CA SER A 45 -2.60 5.62 -6.21
C SER A 45 -1.84 6.19 -7.40
N LYS A 46 -2.15 7.43 -7.81
CA LYS A 46 -1.51 8.06 -8.95
C LYS A 46 -0.01 8.29 -8.73
N ALA A 47 0.39 8.67 -7.51
CA ALA A 47 1.80 8.80 -7.16
C ALA A 47 2.49 7.44 -7.09
N ALA A 48 1.84 6.43 -6.51
CA ALA A 48 2.39 5.08 -6.46
C ALA A 48 2.64 4.50 -7.87
N LEU A 49 1.65 4.59 -8.75
CA LEU A 49 1.77 4.10 -10.14
C LEU A 49 2.81 4.87 -10.97
N ALA A 50 3.06 6.14 -10.66
CA ALA A 50 4.12 6.91 -11.31
C ALA A 50 5.52 6.49 -10.85
N LEU A 51 5.64 5.97 -9.64
CA LEU A 51 6.92 5.55 -9.07
C LEU A 51 7.25 4.08 -9.35
N PHE A 52 6.27 3.21 -9.35
CA PHE A 52 6.47 1.76 -9.49
C PHE A 52 5.78 1.23 -10.75
N PRO A 53 6.46 0.38 -11.53
CA PRO A 53 5.83 -0.30 -12.64
C PRO A 53 4.79 -1.29 -12.10
N ALA A 54 3.54 -1.12 -12.51
CA ALA A 54 2.50 -2.08 -12.19
C ALA A 54 2.79 -3.42 -12.88
N LEU A 55 2.65 -4.51 -12.16
CA LEU A 55 2.59 -5.83 -12.77
C LEU A 55 1.27 -5.97 -13.55
N PRO A 56 1.27 -6.66 -14.69
CA PRO A 56 0.03 -6.95 -15.40
C PRO A 56 -0.96 -7.64 -14.45
N ALA A 57 -2.18 -7.15 -14.40
CA ALA A 57 -3.27 -7.76 -13.61
C ALA A 57 -3.87 -8.98 -14.35
N ASP A 58 -3.04 -9.75 -15.04
CA ASP A 58 -3.50 -10.86 -15.85
C ASP A 58 -3.63 -12.13 -15.02
N ALA A 59 -4.86 -12.60 -15.00
CA ALA A 59 -5.25 -13.95 -14.67
C ALA A 59 -4.82 -14.47 -13.27
N ASP A 60 -4.87 -15.70 -13.01
CA ASP A 60 -4.83 -16.47 -11.78
C ASP A 60 -3.72 -16.20 -10.75
N SER A 61 -2.76 -15.33 -11.05
CA SER A 61 -1.69 -14.93 -10.13
C SER A 61 -1.15 -13.53 -10.47
N ALA A 62 -1.33 -12.59 -9.55
CA ALA A 62 -0.75 -11.24 -9.66
C ALA A 62 0.77 -11.22 -9.46
N PHE A 63 1.38 -12.35 -9.11
CA PHE A 63 2.80 -12.47 -8.78
C PHE A 63 3.49 -13.52 -9.67
N PRO A 64 4.76 -13.27 -10.08
CA PRO A 64 5.58 -14.30 -10.71
C PRO A 64 5.71 -15.54 -9.81
N ALA A 65 5.78 -16.73 -10.44
CA ALA A 65 5.81 -18.01 -9.71
C ALA A 65 7.09 -18.21 -8.88
N ASP A 66 8.13 -17.45 -9.17
CA ASP A 66 9.44 -17.45 -8.52
C ASP A 66 9.62 -16.29 -7.52
N THR A 67 8.52 -15.67 -7.10
CA THR A 67 8.58 -14.60 -6.10
C THR A 67 9.01 -15.14 -4.74
N ASP A 68 10.14 -14.67 -4.24
CA ASP A 68 10.71 -15.08 -2.94
C ASP A 68 10.25 -14.21 -1.77
N LEU A 69 9.96 -12.94 -2.04
CA LEU A 69 9.62 -11.95 -1.02
C LEU A 69 8.49 -11.04 -1.50
N VAL A 70 7.51 -10.85 -0.64
CA VAL A 70 6.43 -9.88 -0.85
C VAL A 70 6.43 -8.86 0.29
N LEU A 71 6.45 -7.59 -0.09
CA LEU A 71 6.27 -6.48 0.83
C LEU A 71 4.81 -6.01 0.70
N VAL A 72 4.02 -6.19 1.75
CA VAL A 72 2.64 -5.71 1.80
C VAL A 72 2.59 -4.41 2.59
N TRP A 73 2.11 -3.35 1.98
CA TRP A 73 2.02 -2.05 2.60
C TRP A 73 0.57 -1.56 2.65
N GLY A 74 0.03 -1.46 3.86
CA GLY A 74 -1.34 -1.02 4.10
C GLY A 74 -2.35 -2.14 4.23
N GLU A 75 -3.61 -1.80 4.11
CA GLU A 75 -4.75 -2.67 4.35
C GLU A 75 -5.42 -3.16 3.06
N GLY A 76 -6.33 -4.10 3.21
CA GLY A 76 -7.25 -4.52 2.14
C GLY A 76 -6.70 -5.56 1.18
N PHE A 77 -5.49 -6.08 1.40
CA PHE A 77 -4.95 -7.15 0.59
C PHE A 77 -5.04 -8.50 1.31
N SER A 78 -5.62 -9.50 0.65
CA SER A 78 -5.73 -10.85 1.20
C SER A 78 -4.42 -11.62 1.03
N PHE A 79 -3.82 -12.09 2.11
CA PHE A 79 -2.63 -12.93 2.06
C PHE A 79 -2.86 -14.29 1.41
N ALA A 80 -4.12 -14.73 1.26
CA ALA A 80 -4.46 -15.92 0.50
C ALA A 80 -4.10 -15.83 -1.00
N GLN A 81 -3.91 -14.61 -1.51
CA GLN A 81 -3.50 -14.35 -2.90
C GLN A 81 -1.98 -14.30 -3.07
N LEU A 82 -1.21 -14.39 -1.99
CA LEU A 82 0.25 -14.35 -2.04
C LEU A 82 0.84 -15.70 -2.45
N PRO A 83 2.01 -15.71 -3.12
CA PRO A 83 2.70 -16.96 -3.43
C PRO A 83 3.00 -17.74 -2.14
N PRO A 84 2.66 -19.03 -2.07
CA PRO A 84 2.69 -19.79 -0.81
C PRO A 84 4.09 -20.02 -0.25
N LYS A 85 5.13 -19.79 -1.04
CA LYS A 85 6.53 -19.92 -0.63
C LYS A 85 7.21 -18.58 -0.35
N ALA A 86 6.58 -17.48 -0.73
CA ALA A 86 7.15 -16.16 -0.53
C ALA A 86 7.20 -15.80 0.96
N LYS A 87 8.27 -15.16 1.36
CA LYS A 87 8.36 -14.49 2.65
C LYS A 87 7.55 -13.19 2.62
N ILE A 88 6.84 -12.92 3.70
CA ILE A 88 5.94 -11.78 3.79
C ILE A 88 6.45 -10.80 4.83
N VAL A 89 6.75 -9.58 4.40
CA VAL A 89 6.97 -8.43 5.27
C VAL A 89 5.74 -7.53 5.18
N TYR A 90 5.09 -7.33 6.31
CA TYR A 90 3.85 -6.55 6.38
C TYR A 90 4.08 -5.22 7.09
N LEU A 91 3.84 -4.12 6.39
CA LEU A 91 3.91 -2.76 6.90
C LEU A 91 2.48 -2.23 7.07
N ASN A 92 2.04 -2.08 8.31
CA ASN A 92 0.72 -1.53 8.62
C ASN A 92 0.71 -0.84 9.98
N SER A 93 -0.25 0.03 10.19
CA SER A 93 -0.45 0.73 11.46
C SER A 93 -1.26 -0.07 12.49
N TRP A 94 -1.96 -1.10 12.06
CA TRP A 94 -2.88 -1.90 12.87
C TRP A 94 -2.48 -3.37 12.87
N LEU A 95 -2.66 -4.00 14.04
CA LEU A 95 -2.54 -5.45 14.16
C LEU A 95 -3.83 -6.11 13.64
N GLN A 96 -3.83 -6.49 12.37
CA GLN A 96 -4.96 -7.16 11.71
C GLN A 96 -4.83 -8.69 11.83
N PRO A 97 -5.93 -9.45 11.73
CA PRO A 97 -5.87 -10.92 11.74
C PRO A 97 -4.93 -11.51 10.68
N GLU A 98 -4.84 -10.91 9.51
CA GLU A 98 -3.93 -11.29 8.43
C GLU A 98 -2.45 -11.11 8.78
N ASN A 99 -2.13 -10.29 9.77
CA ASN A 99 -0.76 -10.13 10.28
C ASN A 99 -0.19 -11.45 10.82
N GLY A 100 -1.04 -12.35 11.28
CA GLY A 100 -0.63 -13.66 11.78
C GLY A 100 0.04 -14.56 10.73
N HIS A 101 -0.09 -14.21 9.46
CA HIS A 101 0.55 -14.92 8.35
C HIS A 101 1.85 -14.25 7.86
N ALA A 102 2.19 -13.07 8.36
CA ALA A 102 3.41 -12.38 8.01
C ALA A 102 4.64 -12.98 8.72
N ASP A 103 5.75 -13.15 7.99
CA ASP A 103 7.03 -13.54 8.61
C ASP A 103 7.61 -12.39 9.44
N VAL A 104 7.38 -11.15 9.01
CA VAL A 104 7.79 -9.93 9.73
C VAL A 104 6.67 -8.91 9.68
N PHE A 105 6.31 -8.35 10.82
CA PHE A 105 5.41 -7.20 10.92
C PHE A 105 6.19 -5.95 11.35
N LEU A 106 6.05 -4.88 10.58
CA LEU A 106 6.65 -3.58 10.84
C LEU A 106 5.55 -2.57 11.12
N PRO A 107 5.38 -2.11 12.37
CA PRO A 107 4.40 -1.09 12.69
C PRO A 107 4.84 0.26 12.11
N ILE A 108 3.95 0.90 11.34
CA ILE A 108 4.16 2.23 10.77
C ILE A 108 3.15 3.22 11.33
N SER A 109 3.49 4.51 11.31
CA SER A 109 2.61 5.60 11.74
C SER A 109 1.33 5.67 10.91
N VAL A 110 0.23 6.05 11.54
CA VAL A 110 -1.01 6.41 10.83
C VAL A 110 -0.87 7.78 10.19
N GLN A 111 -1.80 8.11 9.28
CA GLN A 111 -1.76 9.37 8.56
C GLN A 111 -1.77 10.60 9.49
N THR A 112 -2.47 10.52 10.61
CA THR A 112 -2.59 11.63 11.59
C THR A 112 -1.34 11.83 12.46
N GLU A 113 -0.38 10.91 12.40
CA GLU A 113 0.87 10.92 13.16
C GLU A 113 2.08 11.36 12.31
N ARG A 114 1.85 11.74 11.05
CA ARG A 114 2.91 12.13 10.12
C ARG A 114 2.47 13.29 9.25
N SER A 115 3.43 13.97 8.62
CA SER A 115 3.19 15.02 7.64
C SER A 115 3.67 14.58 6.27
N GLY A 116 3.12 15.15 5.21
CA GLY A 116 3.53 14.80 3.86
C GLY A 116 2.57 15.30 2.78
N HIS A 117 2.61 14.66 1.64
CA HIS A 117 1.77 15.00 0.49
C HIS A 117 1.08 13.79 -0.11
N TYR A 118 -0.17 13.98 -0.54
CA TYR A 118 -0.89 13.02 -1.37
C TYR A 118 -1.19 13.60 -2.74
N THR A 119 -1.23 12.73 -3.73
CA THR A 119 -1.64 13.08 -5.10
C THR A 119 -3.00 12.45 -5.36
N ASN A 120 -4.03 13.27 -5.58
CA ASN A 120 -5.37 12.79 -5.87
C ASN A 120 -5.49 12.19 -7.30
N PHE A 121 -6.67 11.68 -7.64
CA PHE A 121 -6.94 11.08 -8.95
C PHE A 121 -6.78 12.06 -10.12
N GLN A 122 -6.94 13.36 -9.90
CA GLN A 122 -6.72 14.41 -10.91
C GLN A 122 -5.24 14.77 -11.07
N GLY A 123 -4.39 14.38 -10.12
CA GLY A 123 -2.96 14.73 -10.09
C GLY A 123 -2.66 15.96 -9.23
N THR A 124 -3.64 16.47 -8.51
CA THR A 124 -3.42 17.57 -7.56
C THR A 124 -2.67 17.04 -6.34
N VAL A 125 -1.60 17.71 -5.98
CA VAL A 125 -0.82 17.43 -4.79
C VAL A 125 -1.33 18.30 -3.64
N SER A 126 -1.68 17.68 -2.52
CA SER A 126 -2.12 18.36 -1.31
C SER A 126 -1.24 17.95 -0.13
N SER A 127 -0.82 18.92 0.67
CA SER A 127 -0.09 18.70 1.92
C SER A 127 -1.04 18.33 3.06
N PHE A 128 -0.54 17.60 4.01
CA PHE A 128 -1.17 17.35 5.29
C PHE A 128 -0.12 17.37 6.41
N GLU A 129 -0.55 17.73 7.61
CA GLU A 129 0.30 17.86 8.78
C GLU A 129 -0.11 16.84 9.85
N ALA A 130 0.86 16.40 10.63
CA ALA A 130 0.60 15.55 11.78
C ALA A 130 -0.30 16.27 12.80
N CYS A 131 -1.30 15.54 13.31
CA CYS A 131 -2.19 16.02 14.36
C CYS A 131 -1.76 15.53 15.74
N PHE A 132 -1.01 14.43 15.79
CA PHE A 132 -0.58 13.77 17.03
C PHE A 132 0.87 13.29 16.89
N ASP A 133 1.55 13.19 18.03
CA ASP A 133 2.84 12.50 18.09
C ASP A 133 2.65 11.00 17.91
N LYS A 134 3.52 10.36 17.16
CA LYS A 134 3.49 8.92 17.00
C LYS A 134 3.93 8.19 18.28
N PRO A 135 3.37 7.02 18.58
CA PRO A 135 3.80 6.22 19.72
C PRO A 135 5.28 5.84 19.65
N ALA A 136 5.90 5.66 20.81
CA ALA A 136 7.28 5.20 20.88
C ALA A 136 7.44 3.82 20.21
N GLY A 137 8.45 3.67 19.39
CA GLY A 137 8.73 2.43 18.66
C GLY A 137 8.02 2.30 17.31
N VAL A 138 7.14 3.24 16.96
CA VAL A 138 6.53 3.32 15.63
C VAL A 138 7.41 4.19 14.72
N ALA A 139 7.77 3.66 13.57
CA ALA A 139 8.55 4.39 12.57
C ALA A 139 7.63 5.00 11.50
N ASP A 140 8.10 6.03 10.83
CA ASP A 140 7.55 6.38 9.53
C ASP A 140 8.01 5.31 8.53
N ALA A 141 7.23 5.06 7.48
CA ALA A 141 7.60 4.05 6.48
C ALA A 141 8.85 4.46 5.67
N ALA A 142 9.26 5.71 5.82
CA ALA A 142 10.56 6.22 5.38
C ALA A 142 11.06 7.30 6.34
N PRO A 143 12.37 7.44 6.49
CA PRO A 143 12.98 8.50 7.30
C PRO A 143 12.78 9.88 6.73
#